data_28d2466fcc97a14e85740d3efdd54f18
#
_entry.id   28d2466fcc97a14e85740d3efdd54f18
#
_cell.length_a   1.000
_cell.length_b   1.000
_cell.length_c   1.000
_cell.angle_alpha   90.00
_cell.angle_beta   90.00
_cell.angle_gamma   90.00
#
_symmetry.space_group_name_H-M   'P 1'
#
loop_
_entity.id
_entity.type
_entity.pdbx_description
1 polymer ?
#
loop_
_entity_poly.entity_id
_entity_poly.type
_entity_poly.pdbx_seq_one_letter_code
_entity_poly.pdbx_strand_id
1 'polypeptide(L)'
;MRSPDVLVAQCYDCDVVRAILTHPDIYDRIAEDGTPLREDFIPSMIGAAYVVGIVGADPIGIVMYHPINVITWECHVQVLPEYRKEFAKEFAHKAIRWAWDMGVQKLVAQIPFLYPNVRDFGISVGFQVEGINRKSYLKNGQLHDQWYLGLVR
;
A
#
# COMPACT_ATOMS: atom_id res chain seq x y z
N MET A 1 -19.73 12.48 19.51
CA MET A 1 -18.54 11.70 19.89
C MET A 1 -17.54 11.74 18.75
N ARG A 2 -16.29 12.06 19.03
CA ARG A 2 -15.24 12.09 18.00
C ARG A 2 -14.88 10.66 17.64
N SER A 3 -14.73 10.37 16.32
CA SER A 3 -14.19 9.08 15.88
C SER A 3 -12.79 8.87 16.46
N PRO A 4 -12.42 7.62 16.79
CA PRO A 4 -11.07 7.35 17.26
C PRO A 4 -10.04 7.71 16.19
N ASP A 5 -8.91 8.25 16.62
CA ASP A 5 -7.81 8.60 15.72
C ASP A 5 -7.11 7.33 15.19
N VAL A 6 -6.61 7.40 13.96
CA VAL A 6 -5.71 6.38 13.42
C VAL A 6 -4.31 6.62 13.99
N LEU A 7 -3.72 5.60 14.56
CA LEU A 7 -2.30 5.57 14.92
C LEU A 7 -1.51 4.81 13.87
N VAL A 8 -0.28 5.20 13.62
CA VAL A 8 0.63 4.48 12.71
C VAL A 8 1.92 4.13 13.43
N ALA A 9 2.43 2.94 13.15
CA ALA A 9 3.68 2.47 13.70
C ALA A 9 4.35 1.49 12.73
N GLN A 10 5.68 1.46 12.72
CA GLN A 10 6.40 0.43 11.98
C GLN A 10 6.10 -0.93 12.60
N CYS A 11 5.78 -1.91 11.75
CA CYS A 11 5.43 -3.26 12.14
C CYS A 11 6.53 -4.23 11.77
N TYR A 12 7.02 -4.96 12.76
CA TYR A 12 8.05 -6.00 12.60
C TYR A 12 7.47 -7.42 12.76
N ASP A 13 6.17 -7.52 13.02
CA ASP A 13 5.46 -8.78 13.22
C ASP A 13 4.95 -9.31 11.89
N CYS A 14 5.60 -10.35 11.38
CA CYS A 14 5.23 -11.01 10.12
C CYS A 14 3.79 -11.53 10.15
N ASP A 15 3.30 -12.01 11.30
CA ASP A 15 1.95 -12.56 11.42
C ASP A 15 0.89 -11.46 11.27
N VAL A 16 1.11 -10.27 11.81
CA VAL A 16 0.22 -9.12 11.62
C VAL A 16 0.18 -8.70 10.16
N VAL A 17 1.34 -8.56 9.53
CA VAL A 17 1.45 -8.20 8.10
C VAL A 17 0.75 -9.26 7.24
N ARG A 18 1.03 -10.52 7.48
CA ARG A 18 0.44 -11.65 6.76
C ARG A 18 -1.09 -11.66 6.90
N ALA A 19 -1.61 -11.48 8.11
CA ALA A 19 -3.05 -11.49 8.36
C ALA A 19 -3.79 -10.42 7.54
N ILE A 20 -3.22 -9.23 7.41
CA ILE A 20 -3.80 -8.16 6.59
C ILE A 20 -3.70 -8.48 5.11
N LEU A 21 -2.51 -8.83 4.62
CA LEU A 21 -2.27 -9.06 3.20
C LEU A 21 -2.99 -10.29 2.65
N THR A 22 -3.24 -11.31 3.48
CA THR A 22 -3.96 -12.52 3.08
C THR A 22 -5.47 -12.46 3.32
N HIS A 23 -6.00 -11.31 3.75
CA HIS A 23 -7.45 -11.12 3.78
C HIS A 23 -8.02 -11.35 2.35
N PRO A 24 -9.13 -12.11 2.20
CA PRO A 24 -9.65 -12.48 0.88
C PRO A 24 -9.86 -11.29 -0.06
N ASP A 25 -10.39 -10.18 0.45
CA ASP A 25 -10.65 -8.97 -0.36
C ASP A 25 -9.40 -8.15 -0.67
N ILE A 26 -8.26 -8.48 -0.07
CA ILE A 26 -6.97 -7.82 -0.34
C ILE A 26 -6.12 -8.69 -1.23
N TYR A 27 -5.96 -9.97 -0.89
CA TYR A 27 -5.01 -10.86 -1.56
C TYR A 27 -5.23 -10.97 -3.07
N ASP A 28 -6.47 -11.09 -3.51
CA ASP A 28 -6.78 -11.16 -4.94
C ASP A 28 -6.31 -9.92 -5.72
N ARG A 29 -6.31 -8.76 -5.08
CA ARG A 29 -5.86 -7.50 -5.70
C ARG A 29 -4.35 -7.34 -5.73
N ILE A 30 -3.63 -7.91 -4.78
CA ILE A 30 -2.16 -7.83 -4.74
C ILE A 30 -1.48 -8.99 -5.45
N ALA A 31 -2.17 -10.12 -5.61
CA ALA A 31 -1.65 -11.29 -6.29
C ALA A 31 -1.64 -11.08 -7.81
N GLU A 32 -0.51 -11.36 -8.41
CA GLU A 32 -0.32 -11.42 -9.86
C GLU A 32 0.11 -12.84 -10.26
N ASP A 33 0.27 -13.10 -11.56
CA ASP A 33 0.72 -14.42 -12.00
C ASP A 33 2.13 -14.70 -11.42
N GLY A 34 2.30 -15.90 -10.90
CA GLY A 34 3.51 -16.29 -10.18
C GLY A 34 3.52 -16.00 -8.67
N THR A 35 2.54 -15.25 -8.15
CA THR A 35 2.38 -15.11 -6.71
C THR A 35 1.91 -16.44 -6.09
N PRO A 36 2.43 -16.86 -4.91
CA PRO A 36 1.97 -18.07 -4.24
C PRO A 36 0.46 -18.06 -3.97
N LEU A 37 -0.12 -19.22 -3.68
CA LEU A 37 -1.49 -19.29 -3.20
C LEU A 37 -1.61 -18.53 -1.87
N ARG A 38 -2.80 -18.03 -1.57
CA ARG A 38 -3.05 -17.22 -0.38
C ARG A 38 -2.61 -17.90 0.92
N GLU A 39 -2.88 -19.19 1.04
CA GLU A 39 -2.50 -20.00 2.21
C GLU A 39 -0.99 -20.22 2.35
N ASP A 40 -0.25 -20.08 1.26
CA ASP A 40 1.20 -20.29 1.22
C ASP A 40 1.99 -18.97 1.25
N PHE A 41 1.29 -17.84 1.19
CA PHE A 41 1.93 -16.53 1.12
C PHE A 41 2.58 -16.15 2.45
N ILE A 42 3.87 -15.80 2.39
CA ILE A 42 4.63 -15.26 3.52
C ILE A 42 5.26 -13.94 3.07
N PRO A 43 4.92 -12.81 3.70
CA PRO A 43 5.53 -11.53 3.34
C PRO A 43 7.02 -11.53 3.66
N SER A 44 7.82 -10.92 2.78
CA SER A 44 9.23 -10.68 3.05
C SER A 44 9.37 -9.50 4.00
N MET A 45 10.06 -9.72 5.11
CA MET A 45 10.35 -8.67 6.10
C MET A 45 11.72 -8.02 5.87
N ILE A 46 12.45 -8.45 4.84
CA ILE A 46 13.78 -7.94 4.48
C ILE A 46 13.66 -7.03 3.25
N GLY A 47 14.30 -5.86 3.30
CA GLY A 47 14.30 -4.90 2.19
C GLY A 47 13.01 -4.12 2.02
N ALA A 48 12.08 -4.24 2.96
CA ALA A 48 10.85 -3.49 3.00
C ALA A 48 10.56 -3.02 4.43
N ALA A 49 9.91 -1.85 4.55
CA ALA A 49 9.35 -1.38 5.81
C ALA A 49 7.82 -1.49 5.75
N TYR A 50 7.23 -2.01 6.80
CA TYR A 50 5.77 -2.09 6.94
C TYR A 50 5.31 -1.12 8.01
N VAL A 51 4.31 -0.30 7.69
CA VAL A 51 3.67 0.61 8.62
C VAL A 51 2.22 0.18 8.80
N VAL A 52 1.86 -0.18 10.02
CA VAL A 52 0.50 -0.60 10.35
C VAL A 52 -0.32 0.60 10.80
N GLY A 53 -1.57 0.68 10.34
CA GLY A 53 -2.59 1.58 10.87
C GLY A 53 -3.38 0.88 11.95
N ILE A 54 -3.66 1.58 13.05
CA ILE A 54 -4.36 1.03 14.22
C ILE A 54 -5.46 1.99 14.63
N VAL A 55 -6.66 1.45 14.84
CA VAL A 55 -7.80 2.17 15.43
C VAL A 55 -8.21 1.45 16.70
N GLY A 56 -8.10 2.13 17.84
CA GLY A 56 -8.26 1.46 19.13
C GLY A 56 -7.19 0.39 19.34
N ALA A 57 -7.60 -0.88 19.35
CA ALA A 57 -6.69 -2.03 19.45
C ALA A 57 -6.59 -2.81 18.13
N ASP A 58 -7.28 -2.38 17.08
CA ASP A 58 -7.44 -3.15 15.85
C ASP A 58 -6.50 -2.67 14.74
N PRO A 59 -5.66 -3.54 14.18
CA PRO A 59 -4.96 -3.26 12.93
C PRO A 59 -5.97 -3.08 11.79
N ILE A 60 -5.89 -1.97 11.07
CA ILE A 60 -6.86 -1.63 10.02
C ILE A 60 -6.28 -1.72 8.61
N GLY A 61 -4.98 -1.70 8.48
CA GLY A 61 -4.31 -1.70 7.20
C GLY A 61 -2.80 -1.68 7.34
N ILE A 62 -2.15 -1.77 6.20
CA ILE A 62 -0.69 -1.79 6.11
C ILE A 62 -0.22 -0.96 4.92
N VAL A 63 0.86 -0.23 5.08
CA VAL A 63 1.62 0.34 3.97
C VAL A 63 2.97 -0.35 3.93
N MET A 64 3.32 -0.88 2.77
CA MET A 64 4.64 -1.43 2.51
C MET A 64 5.47 -0.41 1.74
N TYR A 65 6.68 -0.15 2.20
CA TYR A 65 7.64 0.73 1.54
C TYR A 65 8.85 -0.05 1.06
N HIS A 66 9.25 0.17 -0.18
CA HIS A 66 10.49 -0.35 -0.76
C HIS A 66 11.40 0.81 -1.14
N PRO A 67 12.61 0.90 -0.63
CA PRO A 67 13.60 1.87 -1.13
C PRO A 67 13.97 1.59 -2.60
N ILE A 68 13.83 2.61 -3.45
CA ILE A 68 14.37 2.59 -4.81
C ILE A 68 15.78 3.19 -4.81
N ASN A 69 15.94 4.28 -4.07
CA ASN A 69 17.21 4.93 -3.79
C ASN A 69 17.12 5.63 -2.43
N VAL A 70 18.13 6.43 -2.10
CA VAL A 70 18.24 7.09 -0.78
C VAL A 70 17.05 7.99 -0.43
N ILE A 71 16.43 8.62 -1.43
CA ILE A 71 15.37 9.62 -1.22
C ILE A 71 14.00 9.20 -1.75
N THR A 72 13.92 8.13 -2.54
CA THR A 72 12.68 7.69 -3.21
C THR A 72 12.31 6.29 -2.75
N TRP A 73 11.08 6.16 -2.23
CA TRP A 73 10.52 4.85 -1.89
C TRP A 73 9.27 4.57 -2.72
N GLU A 74 9.10 3.31 -3.12
CA GLU A 74 7.83 2.80 -3.65
C GLU A 74 6.92 2.39 -2.51
N CYS A 75 5.64 2.71 -2.60
CA CYS A 75 4.66 2.38 -1.58
C CYS A 75 3.49 1.57 -2.13
N HIS A 76 2.95 0.69 -1.27
CA HIS A 76 1.76 -0.11 -1.51
C HIS A 76 0.87 -0.04 -0.27
N VAL A 77 -0.36 0.45 -0.42
CA VAL A 77 -1.31 0.58 0.69
C VAL A 77 -2.42 -0.45 0.58
N GLN A 78 -2.72 -1.10 1.68
CA GLN A 78 -3.86 -2.00 1.80
C GLN A 78 -4.63 -1.68 3.08
N VAL A 79 -5.94 -1.50 2.96
CA VAL A 79 -6.84 -1.21 4.09
C VAL A 79 -7.93 -2.28 4.11
N LEU A 80 -8.19 -2.83 5.29
CA LEU A 80 -9.27 -3.80 5.47
C LEU A 80 -10.63 -3.18 5.07
N PRO A 81 -11.50 -3.93 4.40
CA PRO A 81 -12.71 -3.38 3.79
C PRO A 81 -13.58 -2.55 4.72
N GLU A 82 -13.78 -3.02 5.95
CA GLU A 82 -14.64 -2.38 6.94
C GLU A 82 -14.13 -1.01 7.41
N TYR A 83 -12.84 -0.71 7.20
CA TYR A 83 -12.21 0.54 7.63
C TYR A 83 -11.97 1.54 6.49
N ARG A 84 -12.16 1.13 5.24
CA ARG A 84 -11.79 1.93 4.04
C ARG A 84 -12.52 3.26 4.00
N LYS A 85 -13.82 3.24 4.23
CA LYS A 85 -14.66 4.43 4.07
C LYS A 85 -14.31 5.53 5.07
N GLU A 86 -14.07 5.15 6.31
CA GLU A 86 -13.88 6.10 7.40
C GLU A 86 -12.43 6.49 7.61
N PHE A 87 -11.49 5.53 7.47
CA PHE A 87 -10.13 5.71 7.96
C PHE A 87 -9.04 5.68 6.89
N ALA A 88 -9.32 5.26 5.65
CA ALA A 88 -8.28 5.05 4.65
C ALA A 88 -7.46 6.32 4.36
N LYS A 89 -8.12 7.47 4.20
CA LYS A 89 -7.42 8.73 3.91
C LYS A 89 -6.56 9.20 5.08
N GLU A 90 -7.10 9.15 6.29
CA GLU A 90 -6.33 9.52 7.48
C GLU A 90 -5.12 8.62 7.65
N PHE A 91 -5.31 7.31 7.48
CA PHE A 91 -4.21 6.35 7.54
C PHE A 91 -3.15 6.66 6.48
N ALA A 92 -3.55 6.87 5.23
CA ALA A 92 -2.61 7.19 4.15
C ALA A 92 -1.81 8.47 4.44
N HIS A 93 -2.47 9.55 4.90
CA HIS A 93 -1.78 10.78 5.24
C HIS A 93 -0.77 10.60 6.38
N LYS A 94 -1.12 9.85 7.42
CA LYS A 94 -0.21 9.57 8.54
C LYS A 94 0.96 8.67 8.13
N ALA A 95 0.72 7.68 7.28
CA ALA A 95 1.77 6.82 6.75
C ALA A 95 2.73 7.60 5.82
N ILE A 96 2.21 8.52 5.01
CA ILE A 96 3.03 9.43 4.18
C ILE A 96 3.91 10.30 5.09
N ARG A 97 3.36 10.89 6.14
CA ARG A 97 4.14 11.67 7.11
C ARG A 97 5.23 10.84 7.78
N TRP A 98 4.90 9.61 8.15
CA TRP A 98 5.90 8.70 8.70
C TRP A 98 7.11 8.52 7.76
N ALA A 99 6.85 8.36 6.45
CA ALA A 99 7.91 8.25 5.45
C ALA A 99 8.74 9.54 5.36
N TRP A 100 8.09 10.71 5.36
CA TRP A 100 8.78 12.00 5.39
C TRP A 100 9.69 12.14 6.62
N ASP A 101 9.22 11.71 7.79
CA ASP A 101 10.00 11.76 9.02
C ASP A 101 11.22 10.81 8.99
N MET A 102 11.17 9.77 8.16
CA MET A 102 12.31 8.87 7.90
C MET A 102 13.32 9.44 6.88
N GLY A 103 13.08 10.63 6.35
CA GLY A 103 13.99 11.30 5.41
C GLY A 103 13.65 11.08 3.93
N VAL A 104 12.55 10.41 3.62
CA VAL A 104 12.09 10.23 2.23
C VAL A 104 11.71 11.58 1.64
N GLN A 105 12.05 11.81 0.37
CA GLN A 105 11.73 13.04 -0.36
C GLN A 105 10.69 12.81 -1.44
N LYS A 106 10.55 11.59 -1.92
CA LYS A 106 9.56 11.21 -2.93
C LYS A 106 9.01 9.82 -2.68
N LEU A 107 7.69 9.69 -2.81
CA LEU A 107 7.00 8.41 -2.86
C LEU A 107 6.50 8.15 -4.28
N VAL A 108 6.60 6.91 -4.73
CA VAL A 108 6.06 6.46 -6.01
C VAL A 108 5.18 5.25 -5.81
N ALA A 109 4.23 5.05 -6.72
CA ALA A 109 3.37 3.88 -6.73
C ALA A 109 3.07 3.48 -8.17
N GLN A 110 3.03 2.18 -8.43
CA GLN A 110 2.59 1.63 -9.69
C GLN A 110 1.25 0.94 -9.50
N ILE A 111 0.24 1.34 -10.26
CA ILE A 111 -1.13 0.87 -10.08
C ILE A 111 -1.61 0.27 -11.40
N PRO A 112 -1.93 -1.03 -11.42
CA PRO A 112 -2.46 -1.68 -12.63
C PRO A 112 -3.73 -1.01 -13.13
N PHE A 113 -3.90 -0.94 -14.43
CA PHE A 113 -5.10 -0.40 -15.09
C PHE A 113 -6.38 -1.16 -14.72
N LEU A 114 -6.24 -2.33 -14.13
CA LEU A 114 -7.36 -3.10 -13.55
C LEU A 114 -8.02 -2.39 -12.35
N TYR A 115 -7.31 -1.47 -11.70
CA TYR A 115 -7.73 -0.86 -10.43
C TYR A 115 -7.78 0.68 -10.49
N PRO A 116 -8.67 1.27 -11.31
CA PRO A 116 -8.78 2.73 -11.44
C PRO A 116 -9.19 3.42 -10.13
N ASN A 117 -9.94 2.73 -9.27
CA ASN A 117 -10.31 3.25 -7.95
C ASN A 117 -9.09 3.42 -7.03
N VAL A 118 -8.07 2.58 -7.16
CA VAL A 118 -6.82 2.70 -6.39
C VAL A 118 -6.02 3.92 -6.87
N ARG A 119 -5.96 4.14 -8.19
CA ARG A 119 -5.39 5.37 -8.76
C ARG A 119 -6.09 6.61 -8.21
N ASP A 120 -7.41 6.62 -8.23
CA ASP A 120 -8.21 7.78 -7.79
C ASP A 120 -8.00 8.04 -6.29
N PHE A 121 -7.87 6.99 -5.49
CA PHE A 121 -7.52 7.11 -4.09
C PHE A 121 -6.13 7.76 -3.92
N GLY A 122 -5.12 7.31 -4.66
CA GLY A 122 -3.78 7.90 -4.66
C GLY A 122 -3.81 9.40 -4.99
N ILE A 123 -4.54 9.78 -6.02
CA ILE A 123 -4.72 11.20 -6.39
C ILE A 123 -5.40 11.96 -5.24
N SER A 124 -6.39 11.37 -4.59
CA SER A 124 -7.12 12.02 -3.50
C SER A 124 -6.26 12.30 -2.26
N VAL A 125 -5.14 11.61 -2.10
CA VAL A 125 -4.18 11.83 -1.00
C VAL A 125 -2.92 12.57 -1.42
N GLY A 126 -2.90 13.09 -2.66
CA GLY A 126 -1.88 14.03 -3.14
C GLY A 126 -0.96 13.54 -4.25
N PHE A 127 -1.02 12.28 -4.63
CA PHE A 127 -0.22 11.75 -5.75
C PHE A 127 -0.66 12.37 -7.09
N GLN A 128 0.27 12.45 -8.00
CA GLN A 128 0.03 12.85 -9.39
C GLN A 128 0.42 11.70 -10.32
N VAL A 129 -0.30 11.58 -11.45
CA VAL A 129 0.10 10.66 -12.51
C VAL A 129 1.32 11.25 -13.22
N GLU A 130 2.43 10.53 -13.17
CA GLU A 130 3.69 10.95 -13.80
C GLU A 130 3.99 10.19 -15.09
N GLY A 131 3.24 9.14 -15.39
CA GLY A 131 3.42 8.37 -16.60
C GLY A 131 2.65 7.05 -16.59
N ILE A 132 2.91 6.27 -17.65
CA ILE A 132 2.35 4.94 -17.84
C ILE A 132 3.51 3.97 -18.07
N ASN A 133 3.56 2.90 -17.29
CA ASN A 133 4.46 1.78 -17.51
C ASN A 133 3.71 0.71 -18.33
N ARG A 134 4.03 0.64 -19.63
CA ARG A 134 3.28 -0.20 -20.57
C ARG A 134 3.62 -1.67 -20.39
N LYS A 135 2.57 -2.53 -20.41
CA LYS A 135 2.67 -4.01 -20.37
C LYS A 135 3.56 -4.51 -19.24
N SER A 136 3.39 -3.92 -18.06
CA SER A 136 4.27 -4.11 -16.92
C SER A 136 3.68 -4.95 -15.79
N TYR A 137 2.47 -5.47 -15.97
CA TYR A 137 1.75 -6.25 -14.97
C TYR A 137 1.08 -7.44 -15.63
N LEU A 138 1.34 -8.65 -15.13
CA LEU A 138 0.79 -9.90 -15.67
C LEU A 138 -0.24 -10.47 -14.71
N LYS A 139 -1.49 -10.57 -15.15
CA LYS A 139 -2.57 -11.20 -14.38
C LYS A 139 -3.49 -12.01 -15.27
N ASN A 140 -3.76 -13.25 -14.88
CA ASN A 140 -4.59 -14.21 -15.63
C ASN A 140 -4.13 -14.37 -17.09
N GLY A 141 -2.81 -14.44 -17.30
CA GLY A 141 -2.20 -14.60 -18.61
C GLY A 141 -2.25 -13.36 -19.51
N GLN A 142 -2.71 -12.22 -19.02
CA GLN A 142 -2.82 -10.97 -19.77
C GLN A 142 -1.86 -9.91 -19.23
N LEU A 143 -1.19 -9.20 -20.15
CA LEU A 143 -0.35 -8.07 -19.83
C LEU A 143 -1.20 -6.79 -19.71
N HIS A 144 -0.99 -6.07 -18.63
CA HIS A 144 -1.67 -4.80 -18.35
C HIS A 144 -0.65 -3.67 -18.20
N ASP A 145 -1.09 -2.47 -18.56
CA ASP A 145 -0.35 -1.26 -18.24
C ASP A 145 -0.52 -0.91 -16.75
N GLN A 146 0.41 -0.11 -16.22
CA GLN A 146 0.30 0.47 -14.89
C GLN A 146 0.42 1.99 -14.97
N TRP A 147 -0.38 2.71 -14.19
CA TRP A 147 -0.12 4.13 -13.92
C TRP A 147 1.09 4.25 -13.01
N TYR A 148 1.96 5.18 -13.34
CA TYR A 148 3.07 5.56 -12.47
C TYR A 148 2.70 6.84 -11.75
N LEU A 149 2.50 6.77 -10.44
CA LEU A 149 2.14 7.89 -9.60
C LEU A 149 3.33 8.35 -8.78
N GLY A 150 3.41 9.66 -8.52
CA GLY A 150 4.44 10.24 -7.67
C GLY A 150 3.90 11.29 -6.72
N LEU A 151 4.52 11.37 -5.53
CA LEU A 151 4.24 12.38 -4.52
C LEU A 151 5.57 12.95 -4.04
N VAL A 152 5.78 14.23 -4.29
CA VAL A 152 6.97 14.96 -3.82
C VAL A 152 6.65 15.58 -2.45
N ARG A 153 7.60 15.49 -1.53
CA ARG A 153 7.51 16.10 -0.20
C ARG A 153 7.45 17.62 -0.25
#